data_760160c0bced89049db23559d6c894ee
#
_entry.id   760160c0bced89049db23559d6c894ee
#
_cell.length_a   1.000
_cell.length_b   1.000
_cell.length_c   1.000
_cell.angle_alpha   90.00
_cell.angle_beta   90.00
_cell.angle_gamma   90.00
#
_symmetry.space_group_name_H-M   'P 1'
#
loop_
_entity.id
_entity.type
_entity.pdbx_description
1 polymer ?
#
loop_
_entity_poly.entity_id
_entity_poly.type
_entity_poly.pdbx_seq_one_letter_code
_entity_poly.pdbx_strand_id
1 'polypeptide(L)' 'MDGQMNLKQQMIELLEHSIEQAEAKIEELKKPSQKSAVHMRSAERDFWRKKIKRYKEQLEELEDE' A
#
# COMPACT_ATOMS: atom_id res chain seq x y z
N MET A 1 22.68 21.57 -0.90
CA MET A 1 22.43 21.17 -1.23
C MET A 1 21.69 20.80 -1.27
N ASP A 2 21.41 20.76 -1.46
CA ASP A 2 20.72 20.56 -1.53
C ASP A 2 20.13 19.79 -2.09
N GLY A 3 19.71 19.42 -2.60
CA GLY A 3 19.03 18.49 -3.28
C GLY A 3 18.82 17.22 -2.60
N GLN A 4 19.17 17.10 -1.44
CA GLN A 4 18.96 15.88 -0.76
C GLN A 4 17.67 15.91 -0.08
N MET A 5 16.86 14.89 -0.27
CA MET A 5 15.67 14.74 0.48
C MET A 5 16.03 14.33 1.87
N ASN A 6 15.34 14.85 2.85
CA ASN A 6 15.64 14.41 4.20
C ASN A 6 15.01 13.03 4.39
N LEU A 7 15.37 12.38 5.46
CA LEU A 7 14.95 11.02 5.71
C LEU A 7 13.45 10.90 5.80
N LYS A 8 12.81 11.86 6.44
CA LYS A 8 11.36 11.84 6.56
C LYS A 8 10.69 11.83 5.20
N GLN A 9 11.18 12.66 4.29
CA GLN A 9 10.62 12.75 2.95
C GLN A 9 10.78 11.43 2.20
N GLN A 10 11.92 10.80 2.36
CA GLN A 10 12.16 9.53 1.73
C GLN A 10 11.21 8.48 2.24
N MET A 11 10.96 8.46 3.54
CA MET A 11 10.05 7.50 4.12
C MET A 11 8.62 7.73 3.64
N ILE A 12 8.22 8.98 3.53
CA ILE A 12 6.89 9.31 3.03
C ILE A 12 6.73 8.79 1.60
N GLU A 13 7.72 9.00 0.78
CA GLU A 13 7.64 8.54 -0.60
C GLU A 13 7.60 7.02 -0.71
N LEU A 14 8.36 6.36 0.14
CA LEU A 14 8.33 4.90 0.15
C LEU A 14 6.96 4.38 0.57
N LEU A 15 6.37 5.01 1.57
CA LEU A 15 5.06 4.59 2.02
C LEU A 15 4.00 4.83 0.95
N GLU A 16 4.08 5.97 0.29
CA GLU A 16 3.14 6.27 -0.78
C GLU A 16 3.26 5.27 -1.91
N HIS A 17 4.48 4.92 -2.25
CA HIS A 17 4.71 3.93 -3.28
C HIS A 17 4.17 2.56 -2.86
N SER A 18 4.36 2.19 -1.61
CA SER A 18 3.84 0.93 -1.10
C SER A 18 2.32 0.90 -1.16
N ILE A 19 1.68 2.01 -0.83
CA ILE A 19 0.24 2.11 -0.90
C ILE A 19 -0.23 1.92 -2.34
N GLU A 20 0.44 2.57 -3.29
CA GLU A 20 0.09 2.42 -4.70
C GLU A 20 0.21 0.97 -5.15
N GLN A 21 1.28 0.32 -4.76
CA GLN A 21 1.48 -1.07 -5.13
C GLN A 21 0.39 -1.97 -4.54
N ALA A 22 0.05 -1.72 -3.29
CA ALA A 22 -0.99 -2.51 -2.64
C ALA A 22 -2.35 -2.28 -3.29
N GLU A 23 -2.64 -1.04 -3.65
CA GLU A 23 -3.90 -0.74 -4.33
C GLU A 23 -3.96 -1.40 -5.70
N ALA A 24 -2.84 -1.43 -6.40
CA ALA A 24 -2.78 -2.10 -7.68
C ALA A 24 -3.03 -3.60 -7.54
N LYS A 25 -2.52 -4.19 -6.47
CA LYS A 25 -2.77 -5.60 -6.21
C LYS A 25 -4.25 -5.87 -5.97
N ILE A 26 -4.89 -5.01 -5.20
CA ILE A 26 -6.31 -5.17 -4.94
C ILE A 26 -7.10 -5.07 -6.24
N GLU A 27 -6.72 -4.14 -7.10
CA GLU A 27 -7.41 -4.00 -8.39
C GLU A 27 -7.24 -5.25 -9.24
N GLU A 28 -6.05 -5.83 -9.21
CA GLU A 28 -5.84 -7.06 -9.93
C GLU A 28 -6.70 -8.18 -9.40
N LEU A 29 -6.85 -8.25 -8.09
CA LEU A 29 -7.61 -9.31 -7.47
C LEU A 29 -9.11 -9.15 -7.70
N LYS A 30 -9.55 -7.97 -8.08
CA LYS A 30 -10.96 -7.76 -8.39
C LYS A 30 -11.32 -8.24 -9.76
N LYS A 31 -10.36 -8.40 -10.66
CA LYS A 31 -10.68 -8.81 -12.00
C LYS A 31 -11.13 -10.25 -12.03
N PRO A 32 -12.12 -10.57 -12.80
CA PRO A 32 -12.58 -11.92 -12.88
C PRO A 32 -11.53 -12.69 -13.60
N SER A 33 -11.02 -13.72 -13.10
CA SER A 33 -10.12 -14.47 -13.85
C SER A 33 -10.42 -15.82 -13.53
N GLN A 34 -9.70 -16.72 -13.71
CA GLN A 34 -9.90 -18.02 -13.63
C GLN A 34 -10.54 -18.46 -12.50
N LYS A 35 -11.11 -19.48 -12.54
CA LYS A 35 -11.86 -20.01 -11.58
C LYS A 35 -11.23 -20.24 -10.37
N SER A 36 -10.22 -19.98 -10.04
CA SER A 36 -9.77 -20.43 -8.89
C SER A 36 -10.18 -19.71 -7.80
N ALA A 37 -10.22 -19.96 -6.86
CA ALA A 37 -10.08 -19.59 -5.60
C ALA A 37 -10.66 -18.29 -5.24
N VAL A 38 -11.88 -18.16 -5.32
CA VAL A 38 -12.54 -16.95 -4.89
C VAL A 38 -12.24 -16.69 -3.44
N HIS A 39 -12.15 -17.73 -2.62
CA HIS A 39 -11.86 -17.54 -1.21
C HIS A 39 -10.48 -16.99 -0.98
N MET A 40 -9.51 -17.47 -1.71
CA MET A 40 -8.17 -16.99 -1.55
C MET A 40 -8.04 -15.55 -2.00
N ARG A 41 -8.76 -15.21 -3.04
CA ARG A 41 -8.70 -13.84 -3.53
C ARG A 41 -9.29 -12.89 -2.51
N SER A 42 -10.35 -13.31 -1.84
CA SER A 42 -10.96 -12.51 -0.81
C SER A 42 -10.01 -12.29 0.35
N ALA A 43 -9.34 -13.35 0.76
CA ALA A 43 -8.37 -13.26 1.85
C ALA A 43 -7.20 -12.37 1.47
N GLU A 44 -6.77 -12.46 0.24
CA GLU A 44 -5.68 -11.62 -0.22
C GLU A 44 -6.08 -10.16 -0.27
N ARG A 45 -7.29 -9.86 -0.69
CA ARG A 45 -7.75 -8.48 -0.69
C ARG A 45 -7.76 -7.92 0.73
N ASP A 46 -8.21 -8.72 1.68
CA ASP A 46 -8.22 -8.29 3.08
C ASP A 46 -6.80 -8.03 3.56
N PHE A 47 -5.89 -8.90 3.21
CA PHE A 47 -4.50 -8.76 3.58
C PHE A 47 -3.95 -7.42 3.07
N TRP A 48 -4.20 -7.12 1.81
CA TRP A 48 -3.68 -5.89 1.23
C TRP A 48 -4.36 -4.65 1.80
N ARG A 49 -5.65 -4.75 2.11
CA ARG A 49 -6.35 -3.63 2.73
C ARG A 49 -5.80 -3.33 4.10
N LYS A 50 -5.46 -4.35 4.85
CA LYS A 50 -4.86 -4.15 6.16
C LYS A 50 -3.49 -3.51 6.03
N LYS A 51 -2.74 -3.92 5.02
CA LYS A 51 -1.45 -3.30 4.80
C LYS A 51 -1.58 -1.84 4.45
N ILE A 52 -2.53 -1.51 3.60
CA ILE A 52 -2.75 -0.13 3.22
C ILE A 52 -3.11 0.70 4.45
N LYS A 53 -3.96 0.18 5.29
CA LYS A 53 -4.35 0.89 6.49
C LYS A 53 -3.12 1.18 7.35
N ARG A 54 -2.26 0.19 7.50
CA ARG A 54 -1.07 0.36 8.29
C ARG A 54 -0.13 1.38 7.69
N TYR A 55 0.07 1.34 6.39
CA TYR A 55 0.91 2.30 5.71
C TYR A 55 0.36 3.71 5.89
N LYS A 56 -0.96 3.87 5.78
CA LYS A 56 -1.56 5.19 5.93
C LYS A 56 -1.41 5.71 7.34
N GLU A 57 -1.48 4.84 8.33
CA GLU A 57 -1.26 5.24 9.71
C GLU A 57 0.16 5.72 9.92
N GLN A 58 1.11 5.01 9.33
CA GLN A 58 2.50 5.41 9.43
C GLN A 58 2.74 6.74 8.73
N LEU A 59 2.09 6.93 7.60
CA LEU A 59 2.23 8.16 6.85
C LEU A 59 1.69 9.32 7.68
N GLU A 60 0.55 9.13 8.31
CA GLU A 60 -0.02 10.15 9.15
C GLU A 60 0.91 10.52 10.28
N GLU A 61 1.52 9.56 10.90
CA GLU A 61 2.45 9.81 11.98
C GLU A 61 3.63 10.63 11.51
N LEU A 62 4.13 10.32 10.35
CA LEU A 62 5.25 11.07 9.81
C LEU A 62 4.86 12.50 9.47
N GLU A 63 3.68 12.67 8.94
CA GLU A 63 3.24 13.99 8.55
C GLU A 63 2.90 14.86 9.75
N ASP A 64 2.56 14.25 10.86
CA ASP A 64 2.25 14.98 12.05
C ASP A 64 3.48 15.47 12.78
N GLU A 65 4.60 14.98 12.44
CA GLU A 65 5.83 15.46 13.06
C GLU A 65 6.27 16.78 12.42
#